data_bccf678457a5168d253b01f973cad328
#
_entry.id   bccf678457a5168d253b01f973cad328
#
_cell.length_a   1.000
_cell.length_b   1.000
_cell.length_c   1.000
_cell.angle_alpha   90.00
_cell.angle_beta   90.00
_cell.angle_gamma   90.00
#
_symmetry.space_group_name_H-M   'P 1'
#
loop_
_entity.id
_entity.type
_entity.pdbx_description
1 polymer ?
#
loop_
_entity_poly.entity_id
_entity_poly.type
_entity_poly.pdbx_seq_one_letter_code
_entity_poly.pdbx_strand_id
1 'polypeptide(L)'
;MMKSMHDTHNTQQPAIPGYLIFMLALTAGMAVASLYYCQPLLALLGNDFHLNSATVGTLPTLTQAGYALGLMLLIPLGDKFDRRHVILVKGLALATALAFTAVSPGLALVLVASFIVGITATMAQDVIPAAAAMTDSSQRGRVVGQVMTGLLTGILLSRVISGFIGEWFGWRSVYLAAAAAMLLVTILLWRALPRFTPASTLSVGELYRSMFSLLATHAKLQKAAVAQGLLNAAFSAFWTTLALMLYQNFHLGSSAAGLFGLAGAVGALTAPFFGKAADRFGPQRMTRIGALLTGVSFLLMLFAGSAINTTWYLPILAVLTVSFDMGVQMCLISHQTIIYNTAPHAMSRANAILLAGVFIGMTSGSLVASQLFSHWGWQAVIAFATLVSALALLLRLLPERRTMISDTVI
;
A
#
# COMPACT_ATOMS: atom_id res chain seq x y z
N MET A 1 -45.91 31.54 31.94
CA MET A 1 -44.70 31.08 32.65
C MET A 1 -44.55 29.59 32.40
N MET A 2 -43.98 29.19 31.29
CA MET A 2 -43.78 27.80 30.91
C MET A 2 -42.33 27.68 30.44
N LYS A 3 -41.46 27.17 31.35
CA LYS A 3 -40.04 26.88 31.09
C LYS A 3 -39.96 25.54 30.33
N SER A 4 -39.71 25.61 29.03
CA SER A 4 -39.40 24.45 28.22
C SER A 4 -38.02 23.95 28.62
N MET A 5 -37.96 22.82 29.32
CA MET A 5 -36.75 22.02 29.52
C MET A 5 -36.42 21.31 28.19
N HIS A 6 -35.45 21.82 27.48
CA HIS A 6 -34.74 21.07 26.46
C HIS A 6 -33.58 20.32 27.15
N ASP A 7 -33.88 19.16 27.70
CA ASP A 7 -32.87 18.16 28.04
C ASP A 7 -32.35 17.55 26.72
N THR A 8 -31.32 18.16 26.17
CA THR A 8 -30.48 17.50 25.16
C THR A 8 -29.67 16.44 25.89
N HIS A 9 -30.16 15.20 25.90
CA HIS A 9 -29.39 14.05 26.25
C HIS A 9 -28.17 13.98 25.30
N ASN A 10 -27.06 14.57 25.74
CA ASN A 10 -25.76 14.38 25.16
C ASN A 10 -25.29 12.95 25.53
N THR A 11 -25.79 11.94 24.82
CA THR A 11 -25.32 10.56 24.96
C THR A 11 -23.91 10.50 24.39
N GLN A 12 -22.90 10.84 25.21
CA GLN A 12 -21.51 10.57 24.89
C GLN A 12 -21.41 9.08 24.64
N GLN A 13 -21.07 8.70 23.40
CA GLN A 13 -20.75 7.32 23.09
C GLN A 13 -19.55 6.90 23.96
N PRO A 14 -19.58 5.71 24.60
CA PRO A 14 -18.50 5.29 25.45
C PRO A 14 -17.19 5.25 24.64
N ALA A 15 -16.13 5.80 25.21
CA ALA A 15 -14.82 5.83 24.57
C ALA A 15 -14.39 4.39 24.17
N ILE A 16 -13.87 4.23 22.96
CA ILE A 16 -13.38 2.93 22.49
C ILE A 16 -12.29 2.44 23.45
N PRO A 17 -12.35 1.19 23.93
CA PRO A 17 -11.31 0.61 24.76
C PRO A 17 -9.96 0.57 24.03
N GLY A 18 -8.86 0.94 24.71
CA GLY A 18 -7.53 1.00 24.13
C GLY A 18 -7.07 -0.32 23.52
N TYR A 19 -7.47 -1.47 24.11
CA TYR A 19 -7.15 -2.78 23.55
C TYR A 19 -7.78 -3.01 22.18
N LEU A 20 -8.99 -2.49 21.94
CA LEU A 20 -9.66 -2.63 20.65
C LEU A 20 -8.97 -1.77 19.57
N ILE A 21 -8.53 -0.56 19.93
CA ILE A 21 -7.72 0.28 19.04
C ILE A 21 -6.43 -0.43 18.66
N PHE A 22 -5.74 -1.03 19.64
CA PHE A 22 -4.52 -1.81 19.41
C PHE A 22 -4.78 -3.01 18.48
N MET A 23 -5.86 -3.76 18.72
CA MET A 23 -6.24 -4.89 17.86
C MET A 23 -6.53 -4.45 16.42
N LEU A 24 -7.22 -3.33 16.23
CA LEU A 24 -7.49 -2.77 14.89
C LEU A 24 -6.20 -2.32 14.21
N ALA A 25 -5.31 -1.65 14.95
CA ALA A 25 -4.00 -1.23 14.45
C ALA A 25 -3.13 -2.43 14.03
N LEU A 26 -3.09 -3.47 14.88
CA LEU A 26 -2.39 -4.72 14.60
C LEU A 26 -2.98 -5.42 13.36
N THR A 27 -4.30 -5.50 13.27
CA THR A 27 -4.99 -6.12 12.14
C THR A 27 -4.68 -5.40 10.82
N ALA A 28 -4.78 -4.07 10.81
CA ALA A 28 -4.46 -3.28 9.63
C ALA A 28 -2.99 -3.46 9.22
N GLY A 29 -2.08 -3.47 10.20
CA GLY A 29 -0.65 -3.69 9.98
C GLY A 29 -0.35 -5.07 9.40
N MET A 30 -0.89 -6.14 9.99
CA MET A 30 -0.67 -7.51 9.54
C MET A 30 -1.28 -7.78 8.15
N ALA A 31 -2.47 -7.24 7.88
CA ALA A 31 -3.11 -7.39 6.59
C ALA A 31 -2.27 -6.76 5.47
N VAL A 32 -1.81 -5.51 5.65
CA VAL A 32 -0.95 -4.84 4.65
C VAL A 32 0.45 -5.46 4.60
N ALA A 33 0.99 -5.93 5.73
CA ALA A 33 2.29 -6.61 5.78
C ALA A 33 2.35 -7.81 4.84
N SER A 34 1.23 -8.55 4.68
CA SER A 34 1.15 -9.73 3.83
C SER A 34 1.45 -9.47 2.35
N LEU A 35 1.30 -8.22 1.89
CA LEU A 35 1.64 -7.82 0.51
C LEU A 35 3.15 -7.78 0.25
N TYR A 36 3.95 -7.66 1.32
CA TYR A 36 5.38 -7.39 1.23
C TYR A 36 6.25 -8.56 1.71
N TYR A 37 5.67 -9.59 2.33
CA TYR A 37 6.44 -10.75 2.84
C TYR A 37 7.28 -11.44 1.78
N CYS A 38 6.77 -11.56 0.55
CA CYS A 38 7.48 -12.25 -0.52
C CYS A 38 8.74 -11.52 -1.00
N GLN A 39 8.83 -10.19 -0.87
CA GLN A 39 9.89 -9.39 -1.47
C GLN A 39 11.31 -9.80 -1.02
N PRO A 40 11.64 -9.89 0.28
CA PRO A 40 12.96 -10.35 0.70
C PRO A 40 13.15 -11.87 0.50
N LEU A 41 12.08 -12.63 0.29
CA LEU A 41 12.11 -14.09 0.14
C LEU A 41 12.29 -14.56 -1.31
N LEU A 42 12.32 -13.65 -2.30
CA LEU A 42 12.30 -14.02 -3.72
C LEU A 42 13.51 -14.88 -4.12
N ALA A 43 14.70 -14.63 -3.56
CA ALA A 43 15.86 -15.46 -3.81
C ALA A 43 15.68 -16.89 -3.23
N LEU A 44 15.12 -17.02 -2.02
CA LEU A 44 14.84 -18.32 -1.40
C LEU A 44 13.77 -19.10 -2.19
N LEU A 45 12.70 -18.44 -2.60
CA LEU A 45 11.64 -19.02 -3.43
C LEU A 45 12.17 -19.45 -4.81
N GLY A 46 13.02 -18.62 -5.41
CA GLY A 46 13.69 -18.94 -6.69
C GLY A 46 14.54 -20.20 -6.58
N ASN A 47 15.31 -20.32 -5.51
CA ASN A 47 16.16 -21.49 -5.28
C ASN A 47 15.32 -22.76 -4.97
N ASP A 48 14.29 -22.65 -4.12
CA ASP A 48 13.46 -23.80 -3.71
C ASP A 48 12.67 -24.41 -4.88
N PHE A 49 12.17 -23.57 -5.78
CA PHE A 49 11.41 -24.00 -6.97
C PHE A 49 12.23 -24.04 -8.26
N HIS A 50 13.55 -23.82 -8.21
CA HIS A 50 14.44 -23.76 -9.39
C HIS A 50 13.98 -22.79 -10.47
N LEU A 51 13.59 -21.56 -10.07
CA LEU A 51 13.00 -20.55 -10.94
C LEU A 51 14.03 -19.48 -11.33
N ASN A 52 13.86 -18.94 -12.54
CA ASN A 52 14.58 -17.73 -12.94
C ASN A 52 13.95 -16.46 -12.32
N SER A 53 14.69 -15.37 -12.37
CA SER A 53 14.25 -14.08 -11.79
C SER A 53 12.96 -13.54 -12.39
N ALA A 54 12.70 -13.79 -13.68
CA ALA A 54 11.48 -13.39 -14.34
C ALA A 54 10.25 -14.11 -13.75
N THR A 55 10.37 -15.40 -13.52
CA THR A 55 9.26 -16.23 -13.01
C THR A 55 9.01 -15.96 -11.53
N VAL A 56 10.04 -15.87 -10.70
CA VAL A 56 9.84 -15.62 -9.26
C VAL A 56 9.25 -14.23 -8.99
N GLY A 57 9.56 -13.24 -9.82
CA GLY A 57 8.99 -11.90 -9.74
C GLY A 57 7.48 -11.81 -10.06
N THR A 58 6.88 -12.89 -10.60
CA THR A 58 5.41 -12.94 -10.75
C THR A 58 4.68 -13.04 -9.41
N LEU A 59 5.35 -13.46 -8.32
CA LEU A 59 4.76 -13.53 -6.99
C LEU A 59 4.31 -12.16 -6.46
N PRO A 60 5.19 -11.15 -6.30
CA PRO A 60 4.76 -9.83 -5.90
C PRO A 60 3.82 -9.19 -6.94
N THR A 61 4.00 -9.48 -8.22
CA THR A 61 3.11 -8.99 -9.29
C THR A 61 1.66 -9.44 -9.04
N LEU A 62 1.42 -10.73 -8.79
CA LEU A 62 0.07 -11.25 -8.55
C LEU A 62 -0.50 -10.78 -7.21
N THR A 63 0.32 -10.69 -6.16
CA THR A 63 -0.14 -10.15 -4.88
C THR A 63 -0.62 -8.70 -5.04
N GLN A 64 0.12 -7.87 -5.76
CA GLN A 64 -0.22 -6.47 -6.01
C GLN A 64 -1.43 -6.33 -6.96
N ALA A 65 -1.52 -7.17 -7.98
CA ALA A 65 -2.68 -7.24 -8.87
C ALA A 65 -3.96 -7.64 -8.12
N GLY A 66 -3.86 -8.64 -7.24
CA GLY A 66 -4.95 -9.04 -6.35
C GLY A 66 -5.41 -7.89 -5.46
N TYR A 67 -4.46 -7.15 -4.88
CA TYR A 67 -4.81 -6.00 -4.04
C TYR A 67 -5.45 -4.86 -4.85
N ALA A 68 -4.93 -4.54 -6.04
CA ALA A 68 -5.55 -3.56 -6.94
C ALA A 68 -7.01 -3.92 -7.26
N LEU A 69 -7.24 -5.20 -7.62
CA LEU A 69 -8.57 -5.71 -7.90
C LEU A 69 -9.46 -5.66 -6.66
N GLY A 70 -8.93 -6.07 -5.51
CA GLY A 70 -9.63 -6.02 -4.23
C GLY A 70 -10.04 -4.61 -3.80
N LEU A 71 -9.18 -3.61 -4.04
CA LEU A 71 -9.50 -2.20 -3.81
C LEU A 71 -10.70 -1.74 -4.64
N MET A 72 -10.75 -2.14 -5.90
CA MET A 72 -11.84 -1.74 -6.79
C MET A 72 -13.15 -2.51 -6.51
N LEU A 73 -13.06 -3.80 -6.19
CA LEU A 73 -14.23 -4.65 -6.04
C LEU A 73 -14.74 -4.78 -4.61
N LEU A 74 -13.85 -4.81 -3.60
CA LEU A 74 -14.27 -5.15 -2.24
C LEU A 74 -14.43 -3.96 -1.30
N ILE A 75 -13.79 -2.81 -1.57
CA ILE A 75 -13.96 -1.63 -0.71
C ILE A 75 -15.39 -1.09 -0.76
N PRO A 76 -16.05 -0.95 -1.93
CA PRO A 76 -17.43 -0.49 -1.96
C PRO A 76 -18.40 -1.40 -1.20
N LEU A 77 -18.08 -2.70 -1.06
CA LEU A 77 -18.89 -3.64 -0.30
C LEU A 77 -18.88 -3.32 1.21
N GLY A 78 -17.79 -2.78 1.73
CA GLY A 78 -17.71 -2.31 3.12
C GLY A 78 -18.65 -1.14 3.46
N ASP A 79 -19.12 -0.38 2.45
CA ASP A 79 -20.14 0.66 2.62
C ASP A 79 -21.57 0.11 2.55
N LYS A 80 -21.76 -1.04 1.87
CA LYS A 80 -23.07 -1.68 1.65
C LYS A 80 -23.44 -2.72 2.71
N PHE A 81 -22.46 -3.46 3.21
CA PHE A 81 -22.63 -4.55 4.16
C PHE A 81 -22.13 -4.17 5.55
N ASP A 82 -22.53 -4.95 6.56
CA ASP A 82 -21.95 -4.81 7.91
C ASP A 82 -20.43 -5.01 7.86
N ARG A 83 -19.68 -3.94 8.14
CA ARG A 83 -18.21 -3.94 8.11
C ARG A 83 -17.60 -5.02 9.00
N ARG A 84 -18.26 -5.39 10.11
CA ARG A 84 -17.81 -6.50 10.94
C ARG A 84 -17.72 -7.78 10.12
N HIS A 85 -18.78 -8.13 9.38
CA HIS A 85 -18.78 -9.33 8.55
C HIS A 85 -17.73 -9.26 7.45
N VAL A 86 -17.60 -8.12 6.78
CA VAL A 86 -16.60 -7.90 5.72
C VAL A 86 -15.18 -8.10 6.26
N ILE A 87 -14.85 -7.49 7.41
CA ILE A 87 -13.54 -7.62 8.05
C ILE A 87 -13.26 -9.08 8.44
N LEU A 88 -14.21 -9.76 9.08
CA LEU A 88 -14.02 -11.13 9.55
C LEU A 88 -13.87 -12.13 8.40
N VAL A 89 -14.70 -12.01 7.36
CA VAL A 89 -14.61 -12.88 6.17
C VAL A 89 -13.28 -12.67 5.45
N LYS A 90 -12.87 -11.43 5.22
CA LYS A 90 -11.56 -11.12 4.61
C LYS A 90 -10.41 -11.61 5.49
N GLY A 91 -10.49 -11.44 6.82
CA GLY A 91 -9.47 -11.91 7.76
C GLY A 91 -9.30 -13.43 7.74
N LEU A 92 -10.40 -14.17 7.75
CA LEU A 92 -10.38 -15.63 7.64
C LEU A 92 -9.84 -16.08 6.28
N ALA A 93 -10.30 -15.45 5.20
CA ALA A 93 -9.82 -15.74 3.85
C ALA A 93 -8.33 -15.43 3.68
N LEU A 94 -7.83 -14.33 4.28
CA LEU A 94 -6.41 -13.99 4.29
C LEU A 94 -5.59 -15.03 5.07
N ALA A 95 -6.02 -15.41 6.27
CA ALA A 95 -5.36 -16.45 7.06
C ALA A 95 -5.29 -17.77 6.30
N THR A 96 -6.39 -18.15 5.64
CA THR A 96 -6.46 -19.37 4.81
C THR A 96 -5.52 -19.27 3.61
N ALA A 97 -5.49 -18.15 2.89
CA ALA A 97 -4.61 -17.96 1.74
C ALA A 97 -3.13 -18.00 2.14
N LEU A 98 -2.76 -17.39 3.29
CA LEU A 98 -1.40 -17.47 3.84
C LEU A 98 -1.03 -18.91 4.22
N ALA A 99 -1.93 -19.66 4.85
CA ALA A 99 -1.71 -21.08 5.18
C ALA A 99 -1.54 -21.90 3.89
N PHE A 100 -2.36 -21.70 2.88
CA PHE A 100 -2.21 -22.35 1.57
C PHE A 100 -0.86 -22.02 0.93
N THR A 101 -0.40 -20.77 1.00
CA THR A 101 0.93 -20.40 0.50
C THR A 101 2.01 -21.22 1.21
N ALA A 102 1.94 -21.35 2.55
CA ALA A 102 2.94 -22.07 3.34
C ALA A 102 3.05 -23.57 2.99
N VAL A 103 1.92 -24.23 2.72
CA VAL A 103 1.88 -25.67 2.44
C VAL A 103 1.92 -26.02 0.94
N SER A 104 1.97 -25.03 0.05
CA SER A 104 1.93 -25.23 -1.39
C SER A 104 3.14 -26.06 -1.87
N PRO A 105 2.92 -27.19 -2.58
CA PRO A 105 3.99 -28.02 -3.11
C PRO A 105 4.62 -27.48 -4.39
N GLY A 106 4.02 -26.50 -5.05
CA GLY A 106 4.49 -26.00 -6.33
C GLY A 106 4.08 -24.56 -6.61
N LEU A 107 4.78 -23.95 -7.56
CA LEU A 107 4.67 -22.54 -7.92
C LEU A 107 3.22 -22.13 -8.25
N ALA A 108 2.48 -22.92 -9.05
CA ALA A 108 1.14 -22.55 -9.49
C ALA A 108 0.19 -22.25 -8.31
N LEU A 109 0.24 -23.08 -7.25
CA LEU A 109 -0.59 -22.88 -6.06
C LEU A 109 -0.11 -21.66 -5.24
N VAL A 110 1.21 -21.43 -5.15
CA VAL A 110 1.76 -20.22 -4.51
C VAL A 110 1.30 -18.96 -5.24
N LEU A 111 1.29 -18.96 -6.58
CA LEU A 111 0.82 -17.82 -7.39
C LEU A 111 -0.67 -17.53 -7.18
N VAL A 112 -1.51 -18.57 -7.21
CA VAL A 112 -2.95 -18.41 -6.94
C VAL A 112 -3.19 -17.92 -5.51
N ALA A 113 -2.52 -18.51 -4.52
CA ALA A 113 -2.61 -18.08 -3.13
C ALA A 113 -2.13 -16.63 -2.95
N SER A 114 -1.03 -16.23 -3.60
CA SER A 114 -0.52 -14.85 -3.57
C SER A 114 -1.53 -13.84 -4.12
N PHE A 115 -2.25 -14.19 -5.19
CA PHE A 115 -3.31 -13.35 -5.72
C PHE A 115 -4.48 -13.20 -4.73
N ILE A 116 -4.88 -14.29 -4.08
CA ILE A 116 -5.93 -14.29 -3.05
C ILE A 116 -5.48 -13.51 -1.81
N VAL A 117 -4.21 -13.66 -1.38
CA VAL A 117 -3.61 -12.83 -0.33
C VAL A 117 -3.75 -11.35 -0.68
N GLY A 118 -3.44 -10.96 -1.92
CA GLY A 118 -3.62 -9.59 -2.38
C GLY A 118 -5.06 -9.10 -2.21
N ILE A 119 -6.03 -9.83 -2.75
CA ILE A 119 -7.45 -9.46 -2.68
C ILE A 119 -7.92 -9.30 -1.23
N THR A 120 -7.58 -10.24 -0.35
CA THR A 120 -8.08 -10.30 1.02
C THR A 120 -7.35 -9.33 1.96
N ALA A 121 -6.11 -8.98 1.68
CA ALA A 121 -5.34 -7.97 2.42
C ALA A 121 -5.97 -6.56 2.37
N THR A 122 -6.88 -6.30 1.42
CA THR A 122 -7.69 -5.08 1.41
C THR A 122 -8.54 -4.89 2.65
N MET A 123 -8.68 -5.89 3.51
CA MET A 123 -9.22 -5.79 4.85
C MET A 123 -8.66 -4.61 5.66
N ALA A 124 -7.39 -4.27 5.47
CA ALA A 124 -6.78 -3.11 6.12
C ALA A 124 -7.53 -1.80 5.85
N GLN A 125 -8.11 -1.66 4.66
CA GLN A 125 -8.87 -0.47 4.26
C GLN A 125 -10.28 -0.44 4.86
N ASP A 126 -10.83 -1.57 5.32
CA ASP A 126 -12.11 -1.63 6.03
C ASP A 126 -11.95 -1.33 7.52
N VAL A 127 -10.79 -1.67 8.10
CA VAL A 127 -10.48 -1.47 9.52
C VAL A 127 -10.41 0.01 9.89
N ILE A 128 -9.84 0.86 9.03
CA ILE A 128 -9.69 2.30 9.28
C ILE A 128 -11.06 2.99 9.43
N PRO A 129 -12.01 2.87 8.48
CA PRO A 129 -13.32 3.45 8.65
C PRO A 129 -14.17 2.78 9.74
N ALA A 130 -13.92 1.50 10.07
CA ALA A 130 -14.54 0.85 11.22
C ALA A 130 -14.11 1.53 12.53
N ALA A 131 -12.81 1.79 12.71
CA ALA A 131 -12.29 2.54 13.85
C ALA A 131 -12.88 3.96 13.94
N ALA A 132 -12.98 4.65 12.81
CA ALA A 132 -13.57 5.98 12.72
C ALA A 132 -15.06 6.00 13.11
N ALA A 133 -15.82 4.96 12.70
CA ALA A 133 -17.25 4.85 12.97
C ALA A 133 -17.59 4.57 14.44
N MET A 134 -16.66 3.95 15.17
CA MET A 134 -16.81 3.67 16.62
C MET A 134 -16.39 4.83 17.50
N THR A 135 -15.88 5.94 16.94
CA THR A 135 -15.26 7.02 17.71
C THR A 135 -16.01 8.32 17.55
N ASP A 136 -16.17 9.05 18.65
CA ASP A 136 -16.71 10.41 18.65
C ASP A 136 -15.89 11.34 17.76
N SER A 137 -16.54 12.35 17.19
CA SER A 137 -15.91 13.31 16.27
C SER A 137 -14.67 13.98 16.86
N SER A 138 -14.64 14.25 18.17
CA SER A 138 -13.53 14.88 18.89
C SER A 138 -12.28 13.99 19.00
N GLN A 139 -12.41 12.67 19.02
CA GLN A 139 -11.30 11.72 19.17
C GLN A 139 -10.98 10.95 17.88
N ARG A 140 -11.82 11.09 16.85
CA ARG A 140 -11.72 10.32 15.59
C ARG A 140 -10.35 10.43 14.94
N GLY A 141 -9.80 11.64 14.85
CA GLY A 141 -8.47 11.85 14.28
C GLY A 141 -7.36 11.11 15.02
N ARG A 142 -7.43 11.08 16.37
CA ARG A 142 -6.46 10.36 17.20
C ARG A 142 -6.53 8.86 16.99
N VAL A 143 -7.74 8.30 17.02
CA VAL A 143 -7.94 6.84 16.87
C VAL A 143 -7.56 6.36 15.48
N VAL A 144 -8.00 7.07 14.44
CA VAL A 144 -7.60 6.78 13.04
C VAL A 144 -6.08 6.87 12.89
N GLY A 145 -5.44 7.89 13.48
CA GLY A 145 -3.99 8.05 13.48
C GLY A 145 -3.26 6.85 14.11
N GLN A 146 -3.78 6.32 15.23
CA GLN A 146 -3.20 5.13 15.87
C GLN A 146 -3.33 3.86 15.00
N VAL A 147 -4.48 3.66 14.34
CA VAL A 147 -4.66 2.55 13.41
C VAL A 147 -3.75 2.69 12.18
N MET A 148 -3.62 3.90 11.62
CA MET A 148 -2.70 4.19 10.52
C MET A 148 -1.23 3.96 10.91
N THR A 149 -0.85 4.29 12.15
CA THR A 149 0.50 3.99 12.68
C THR A 149 0.73 2.47 12.68
N GLY A 150 -0.24 1.68 13.12
CA GLY A 150 -0.17 0.21 13.05
C GLY A 150 0.00 -0.29 11.62
N LEU A 151 -0.78 0.25 10.68
CA LEU A 151 -0.68 -0.08 9.25
C LEU A 151 0.73 0.21 8.70
N LEU A 152 1.25 1.42 8.94
CA LEU A 152 2.58 1.82 8.48
C LEU A 152 3.67 0.98 9.13
N THR A 153 3.57 0.69 10.43
CA THR A 153 4.49 -0.20 11.14
C THR A 153 4.48 -1.61 10.54
N GLY A 154 3.30 -2.11 10.14
CA GLY A 154 3.17 -3.39 9.46
C GLY A 154 3.91 -3.42 8.12
N ILE A 155 3.75 -2.40 7.29
CA ILE A 155 4.49 -2.27 6.02
C ILE A 155 6.00 -2.31 6.26
N LEU A 156 6.45 -1.58 7.27
CA LEU A 156 7.83 -1.41 7.63
C LEU A 156 8.46 -2.70 8.14
N LEU A 157 7.86 -3.29 9.16
CA LEU A 157 8.40 -4.48 9.81
C LEU A 157 8.21 -5.74 8.96
N SER A 158 7.28 -5.75 8.01
CA SER A 158 7.00 -6.92 7.18
C SER A 158 8.25 -7.47 6.49
N ARG A 159 9.04 -6.60 5.86
CA ARG A 159 10.26 -7.00 5.15
C ARG A 159 11.36 -7.45 6.08
N VAL A 160 11.54 -6.76 7.21
CA VAL A 160 12.53 -7.12 8.22
C VAL A 160 12.21 -8.50 8.80
N ILE A 161 10.99 -8.66 9.31
CA ILE A 161 10.56 -9.91 9.97
C ILE A 161 10.57 -11.07 8.97
N SER A 162 10.02 -10.88 7.77
CA SER A 162 10.00 -11.95 6.76
C SER A 162 11.40 -12.32 6.28
N GLY A 163 12.29 -11.34 6.13
CA GLY A 163 13.68 -11.57 5.75
C GLY A 163 14.42 -12.43 6.78
N PHE A 164 14.33 -12.08 8.06
CA PHE A 164 14.97 -12.84 9.14
C PHE A 164 14.36 -14.24 9.33
N ILE A 165 13.02 -14.33 9.47
CA ILE A 165 12.36 -15.63 9.62
C ILE A 165 12.64 -16.52 8.39
N GLY A 166 12.60 -15.95 7.19
CA GLY A 166 12.84 -16.68 5.96
C GLY A 166 14.25 -17.25 5.85
N GLU A 167 15.26 -16.51 6.28
CA GLU A 167 16.65 -16.96 6.25
C GLU A 167 16.94 -18.08 7.26
N TRP A 168 16.40 -17.98 8.48
CA TRP A 168 16.69 -18.94 9.55
C TRP A 168 15.77 -20.17 9.57
N PHE A 169 14.51 -19.99 9.15
CA PHE A 169 13.47 -21.03 9.26
C PHE A 169 12.83 -21.41 7.93
N GLY A 170 13.28 -20.79 6.84
CA GLY A 170 12.71 -20.97 5.51
C GLY A 170 11.47 -20.12 5.24
N TRP A 171 11.19 -19.87 3.97
CA TRP A 171 10.11 -18.98 3.53
C TRP A 171 8.70 -19.48 3.94
N ARG A 172 8.49 -20.80 4.03
CA ARG A 172 7.21 -21.40 4.47
C ARG A 172 6.83 -21.00 5.89
N SER A 173 7.82 -20.89 6.78
CA SER A 173 7.61 -20.51 8.18
C SER A 173 7.08 -19.08 8.32
N VAL A 174 7.46 -18.17 7.43
CA VAL A 174 6.94 -16.80 7.39
C VAL A 174 5.44 -16.81 7.16
N TYR A 175 4.99 -17.52 6.14
CA TYR A 175 3.57 -17.59 5.78
C TYR A 175 2.74 -18.35 6.82
N LEU A 176 3.29 -19.40 7.43
CA LEU A 176 2.62 -20.17 8.50
C LEU A 176 2.43 -19.30 9.74
N ALA A 177 3.49 -18.61 10.18
CA ALA A 177 3.42 -17.69 11.32
C ALA A 177 2.43 -16.55 11.07
N ALA A 178 2.44 -15.97 9.85
CA ALA A 178 1.50 -14.93 9.45
C ALA A 178 0.05 -15.44 9.43
N ALA A 179 -0.18 -16.67 8.94
CA ALA A 179 -1.50 -17.30 8.91
C ALA A 179 -2.04 -17.51 10.33
N ALA A 180 -1.23 -18.06 11.22
CA ALA A 180 -1.60 -18.30 12.62
C ALA A 180 -1.91 -16.98 13.35
N ALA A 181 -1.06 -15.99 13.18
CA ALA A 181 -1.26 -14.67 13.79
C ALA A 181 -2.51 -13.95 13.23
N MET A 182 -2.77 -14.02 11.91
CA MET A 182 -3.96 -13.43 11.30
C MET A 182 -5.23 -14.14 11.75
N LEU A 183 -5.21 -15.47 11.86
CA LEU A 183 -6.34 -16.24 12.38
C LEU A 183 -6.65 -15.86 13.83
N LEU A 184 -5.62 -15.79 14.69
CA LEU A 184 -5.76 -15.39 16.08
C LEU A 184 -6.40 -14.01 16.21
N VAL A 185 -5.87 -13.01 15.49
CA VAL A 185 -6.40 -11.64 15.52
C VAL A 185 -7.84 -11.61 14.99
N THR A 186 -8.16 -12.36 13.94
CA THR A 186 -9.52 -12.44 13.39
C THR A 186 -10.50 -13.03 14.41
N ILE A 187 -10.11 -14.07 15.16
CA ILE A 187 -10.92 -14.65 16.24
C ILE A 187 -11.13 -13.64 17.37
N LEU A 188 -10.10 -12.91 17.76
CA LEU A 188 -10.21 -11.86 18.79
C LEU A 188 -11.13 -10.73 18.35
N LEU A 189 -11.02 -10.29 17.09
CA LEU A 189 -11.93 -9.28 16.51
C LEU A 189 -13.37 -9.78 16.43
N TRP A 190 -13.59 -11.05 16.13
CA TRP A 190 -14.94 -11.63 16.12
C TRP A 190 -15.65 -11.46 17.47
N ARG A 191 -14.91 -11.51 18.58
CA ARG A 191 -15.46 -11.31 19.94
C ARG A 191 -15.59 -9.82 20.31
N ALA A 192 -14.71 -8.97 19.77
CA ALA A 192 -14.57 -7.57 20.22
C ALA A 192 -15.29 -6.54 19.32
N LEU A 193 -15.44 -6.83 18.01
CA LEU A 193 -16.07 -5.86 17.09
C LEU A 193 -17.59 -5.82 17.26
N PRO A 194 -18.20 -4.63 17.39
CA PRO A 194 -19.64 -4.47 17.33
C PRO A 194 -20.15 -4.67 15.90
N ARG A 195 -21.46 -4.78 15.74
CA ARG A 195 -22.12 -4.72 14.43
C ARG A 195 -22.17 -3.27 13.95
N PHE A 196 -21.98 -3.10 12.63
CA PHE A 196 -22.07 -1.77 12.01
C PHE A 196 -23.32 -1.69 11.14
N THR A 197 -24.01 -0.57 11.22
CA THR A 197 -25.06 -0.26 10.26
C THR A 197 -24.41 0.08 8.90
N PRO A 198 -24.96 -0.40 7.79
CA PRO A 198 -24.46 -0.04 6.46
C PRO A 198 -24.44 1.48 6.26
N ALA A 199 -23.35 1.99 5.71
CA ALA A 199 -23.16 3.43 5.51
C ALA A 199 -23.86 3.95 4.24
N SER A 200 -24.24 3.06 3.31
CA SER A 200 -24.84 3.43 2.02
C SER A 200 -26.12 2.65 1.76
N THR A 201 -27.15 3.37 1.28
CA THR A 201 -28.40 2.80 0.77
C THR A 201 -28.31 2.44 -0.71
N LEU A 202 -27.27 2.87 -1.42
CA LEU A 202 -27.08 2.61 -2.84
C LEU A 202 -26.93 1.11 -3.12
N SER A 203 -27.37 0.69 -4.30
CA SER A 203 -27.10 -0.66 -4.80
C SER A 203 -25.60 -0.81 -5.12
N VAL A 204 -25.11 -2.05 -5.15
CA VAL A 204 -23.71 -2.35 -5.50
C VAL A 204 -23.37 -1.83 -6.91
N GLY A 205 -24.30 -1.96 -7.86
CA GLY A 205 -24.11 -1.43 -9.23
C GLY A 205 -24.01 0.10 -9.29
N GLU A 206 -24.78 0.81 -8.48
CA GLU A 206 -24.71 2.27 -8.38
C GLU A 206 -23.40 2.73 -7.74
N LEU A 207 -22.89 2.01 -6.74
CA LEU A 207 -21.59 2.30 -6.15
C LEU A 207 -20.46 2.20 -7.18
N TYR A 208 -20.42 1.12 -7.97
CA TYR A 208 -19.41 0.99 -9.04
C TYR A 208 -19.60 2.03 -10.14
N ARG A 209 -20.84 2.25 -10.60
CA ARG A 209 -21.13 3.30 -11.59
C ARG A 209 -20.62 4.66 -11.11
N SER A 210 -20.82 4.99 -9.84
CA SER A 210 -20.34 6.24 -9.26
C SER A 210 -18.81 6.34 -9.20
N MET A 211 -18.09 5.23 -8.96
CA MET A 211 -16.62 5.20 -9.02
C MET A 211 -16.11 5.44 -10.45
N PHE A 212 -16.69 4.75 -11.44
CA PHE A 212 -16.32 4.94 -12.85
C PHE A 212 -16.66 6.35 -13.34
N SER A 213 -17.82 6.89 -12.96
CA SER A 213 -18.20 8.28 -13.26
C SER A 213 -17.21 9.27 -12.64
N LEU A 214 -16.82 9.06 -11.36
CA LEU A 214 -15.85 9.90 -10.69
C LEU A 214 -14.49 9.90 -11.42
N LEU A 215 -14.02 8.72 -11.83
CA LEU A 215 -12.80 8.60 -12.62
C LEU A 215 -12.93 9.29 -13.98
N ALA A 216 -14.04 9.11 -14.68
CA ALA A 216 -14.24 9.67 -16.03
C ALA A 216 -14.36 11.20 -16.03
N THR A 217 -14.96 11.79 -14.99
CA THR A 217 -15.29 13.22 -14.94
C THR A 217 -14.21 14.10 -14.31
N HIS A 218 -13.32 13.54 -13.48
CA HIS A 218 -12.35 14.34 -12.73
C HIS A 218 -10.91 14.18 -13.24
N ALA A 219 -10.51 15.02 -14.18
CA ALA A 219 -9.15 15.01 -14.76
C ALA A 219 -8.02 15.12 -13.72
N LYS A 220 -8.24 15.82 -12.60
CA LYS A 220 -7.27 15.93 -11.50
C LYS A 220 -7.06 14.58 -10.83
N LEU A 221 -8.13 13.78 -10.66
CA LEU A 221 -8.06 12.43 -10.08
C LEU A 221 -7.33 11.47 -11.03
N GLN A 222 -7.66 11.50 -12.33
CA GLN A 222 -6.95 10.71 -13.35
C GLN A 222 -5.46 11.01 -13.34
N LYS A 223 -5.10 12.30 -13.40
CA LYS A 223 -3.71 12.76 -13.40
C LYS A 223 -2.97 12.35 -12.13
N ALA A 224 -3.61 12.43 -10.96
CA ALA A 224 -3.04 12.00 -9.69
C ALA A 224 -2.83 10.47 -9.66
N ALA A 225 -3.82 9.69 -10.08
CA ALA A 225 -3.74 8.23 -10.12
C ALA A 225 -2.64 7.73 -11.07
N VAL A 226 -2.54 8.30 -12.27
CA VAL A 226 -1.51 7.93 -13.25
C VAL A 226 -0.12 8.34 -12.77
N ALA A 227 0.06 9.58 -12.28
CA ALA A 227 1.36 10.04 -11.79
C ALA A 227 1.84 9.22 -10.58
N GLN A 228 0.94 8.94 -9.64
CA GLN A 228 1.27 8.09 -8.49
C GLN A 228 1.52 6.64 -8.90
N GLY A 229 0.77 6.11 -9.87
CA GLY A 229 0.99 4.79 -10.45
C GLY A 229 2.39 4.65 -11.06
N LEU A 230 2.85 5.63 -11.85
CA LEU A 230 4.20 5.65 -12.43
C LEU A 230 5.29 5.65 -11.35
N LEU A 231 5.16 6.47 -10.29
CA LEU A 231 6.10 6.47 -9.18
C LEU A 231 6.11 5.14 -8.43
N ASN A 232 4.95 4.52 -8.28
CA ASN A 232 4.84 3.22 -7.63
C ASN A 232 5.28 2.06 -8.53
N ALA A 233 5.29 2.23 -9.85
CA ALA A 233 5.96 1.31 -10.77
C ALA A 233 7.49 1.30 -10.53
N ALA A 234 8.11 2.47 -10.38
CA ALA A 234 9.52 2.58 -10.01
C ALA A 234 9.81 1.97 -8.63
N PHE A 235 8.96 2.29 -7.63
CA PHE A 235 9.04 1.72 -6.28
C PHE A 235 8.99 0.19 -6.33
N SER A 236 8.00 -0.37 -6.99
CA SER A 236 7.82 -1.83 -7.05
C SER A 236 8.92 -2.51 -7.85
N ALA A 237 9.41 -1.88 -8.91
CA ALA A 237 10.54 -2.36 -9.69
C ALA A 237 11.78 -2.57 -8.80
N PHE A 238 12.12 -1.56 -8.00
CA PHE A 238 13.25 -1.62 -7.06
C PHE A 238 13.05 -2.73 -6.01
N TRP A 239 11.93 -2.69 -5.27
CA TRP A 239 11.71 -3.62 -4.15
C TRP A 239 11.55 -5.09 -4.59
N THR A 240 11.02 -5.34 -5.80
CA THR A 240 10.88 -6.69 -6.34
C THR A 240 12.24 -7.29 -6.71
N THR A 241 13.17 -6.49 -7.19
CA THR A 241 14.45 -7.01 -7.72
C THR A 241 15.61 -6.83 -6.74
N LEU A 242 15.45 -6.04 -5.67
CA LEU A 242 16.51 -5.78 -4.69
C LEU A 242 17.06 -7.06 -4.06
N ALA A 243 16.19 -7.96 -3.57
CA ALA A 243 16.63 -9.21 -2.95
C ALA A 243 17.42 -10.11 -3.92
N LEU A 244 16.99 -10.15 -5.19
CA LEU A 244 17.68 -10.90 -6.23
C LEU A 244 19.05 -10.28 -6.54
N MET A 245 19.12 -8.96 -6.61
CA MET A 245 20.37 -8.23 -6.84
C MET A 245 21.36 -8.42 -5.68
N LEU A 246 20.91 -8.32 -4.45
CA LEU A 246 21.75 -8.54 -3.26
C LEU A 246 22.28 -9.98 -3.22
N TYR A 247 21.45 -10.95 -3.57
CA TYR A 247 21.85 -12.36 -3.62
C TYR A 247 22.87 -12.63 -4.74
N GLN A 248 22.61 -12.16 -5.96
CA GLN A 248 23.45 -12.45 -7.12
C GLN A 248 24.78 -11.69 -7.11
N ASN A 249 24.79 -10.41 -6.70
CA ASN A 249 25.97 -9.56 -6.79
C ASN A 249 26.80 -9.50 -5.51
N PHE A 250 26.15 -9.73 -4.34
CA PHE A 250 26.82 -9.59 -3.03
C PHE A 250 26.75 -10.86 -2.19
N HIS A 251 26.08 -11.92 -2.66
CA HIS A 251 25.87 -13.17 -1.91
C HIS A 251 25.21 -12.94 -0.54
N LEU A 252 24.36 -11.90 -0.44
CA LEU A 252 23.64 -11.56 0.77
C LEU A 252 22.27 -12.26 0.79
N GLY A 253 21.88 -12.73 1.98
CA GLY A 253 20.62 -13.44 2.20
C GLY A 253 19.40 -12.54 2.32
N SER A 254 18.26 -13.15 2.65
CA SER A 254 16.98 -12.47 2.78
C SER A 254 16.92 -11.51 3.98
N SER A 255 17.73 -11.73 5.03
CA SER A 255 17.88 -10.78 6.15
C SER A 255 18.42 -9.44 5.69
N ALA A 256 19.45 -9.45 4.82
CA ALA A 256 20.01 -8.21 4.28
C ALA A 256 18.98 -7.45 3.42
N ALA A 257 18.24 -8.16 2.56
CA ALA A 257 17.14 -7.56 1.81
C ALA A 257 16.04 -7.00 2.73
N GLY A 258 15.74 -7.70 3.82
CA GLY A 258 14.81 -7.27 4.86
C GLY A 258 15.29 -5.99 5.57
N LEU A 259 16.58 -5.88 5.91
CA LEU A 259 17.15 -4.71 6.54
C LEU A 259 17.07 -3.45 5.68
N PHE A 260 17.14 -3.57 4.34
CA PHE A 260 16.83 -2.45 3.46
C PHE A 260 15.40 -1.92 3.65
N GLY A 261 14.47 -2.75 4.15
CA GLY A 261 13.14 -2.32 4.55
C GLY A 261 13.14 -1.21 5.61
N LEU A 262 14.19 -1.13 6.47
CA LEU A 262 14.36 -0.02 7.41
C LEU A 262 14.64 1.31 6.70
N ALA A 263 15.32 1.29 5.56
CA ALA A 263 15.52 2.50 4.76
C ALA A 263 14.17 3.04 4.24
N GLY A 264 13.29 2.15 3.72
CA GLY A 264 11.91 2.53 3.35
C GLY A 264 11.06 3.03 4.51
N ALA A 265 11.38 2.57 5.73
CA ALA A 265 10.75 3.00 6.96
C ALA A 265 10.87 4.50 7.22
N VAL A 266 12.05 5.03 6.99
CA VAL A 266 12.31 6.46 7.20
C VAL A 266 11.40 7.30 6.32
N GLY A 267 11.16 6.87 5.06
CA GLY A 267 10.21 7.51 4.15
C GLY A 267 8.78 7.56 4.74
N ALA A 268 8.30 6.45 5.28
CA ALA A 268 6.97 6.39 5.89
C ALA A 268 6.82 7.27 7.13
N LEU A 269 7.86 7.34 7.98
CA LEU A 269 7.86 8.17 9.20
C LEU A 269 7.85 9.68 8.89
N THR A 270 8.26 10.09 7.70
CA THR A 270 8.23 11.50 7.27
C THR A 270 6.85 11.96 6.78
N ALA A 271 5.88 11.05 6.65
CA ALA A 271 4.52 11.33 6.16
C ALA A 271 3.83 12.54 6.84
N PRO A 272 3.84 12.69 8.19
CA PRO A 272 3.21 13.85 8.84
C PRO A 272 3.88 15.19 8.48
N PHE A 273 5.18 15.17 8.22
CA PHE A 273 5.92 16.38 7.80
C PHE A 273 5.50 16.80 6.39
N PHE A 274 5.31 15.83 5.49
CA PHE A 274 4.86 16.11 4.12
C PHE A 274 3.42 16.59 4.07
N GLY A 275 2.54 16.14 4.97
CA GLY A 275 1.19 16.68 5.11
C GLY A 275 1.23 18.18 5.44
N LYS A 276 1.98 18.57 6.48
CA LYS A 276 2.18 19.99 6.85
C LYS A 276 2.83 20.81 5.73
N ALA A 277 3.79 20.24 5.02
CA ALA A 277 4.43 20.89 3.89
C ALA A 277 3.46 21.09 2.72
N ALA A 278 2.60 20.11 2.43
CA ALA A 278 1.57 20.23 1.41
C ALA A 278 0.55 21.32 1.74
N ASP A 279 0.17 21.47 3.01
CA ASP A 279 -0.71 22.53 3.47
C ASP A 279 -0.05 23.92 3.35
N ARG A 280 1.24 24.03 3.66
CA ARG A 280 1.97 25.30 3.66
C ARG A 280 2.41 25.75 2.26
N PHE A 281 2.94 24.84 1.45
CA PHE A 281 3.57 25.16 0.16
C PHE A 281 2.68 24.82 -1.05
N GLY A 282 1.54 24.19 -0.81
CA GLY A 282 0.58 23.71 -1.79
C GLY A 282 0.91 22.29 -2.31
N PRO A 283 -0.11 21.43 -2.42
CA PRO A 283 0.08 20.01 -2.78
C PRO A 283 0.62 19.84 -4.21
N GLN A 284 0.32 20.77 -5.12
CA GLN A 284 0.83 20.75 -6.49
C GLN A 284 2.37 20.87 -6.55
N ARG A 285 2.96 21.76 -5.72
CA ARG A 285 4.42 21.91 -5.61
C ARG A 285 5.03 20.66 -5.02
N MET A 286 4.43 20.13 -3.95
CA MET A 286 4.94 18.96 -3.26
C MET A 286 4.97 17.72 -4.16
N THR A 287 3.96 17.53 -5.04
CA THR A 287 4.00 16.43 -6.02
C THR A 287 5.14 16.56 -7.01
N ARG A 288 5.50 17.79 -7.44
CA ARG A 288 6.64 18.02 -8.34
C ARG A 288 7.97 17.77 -7.66
N ILE A 289 8.14 18.27 -6.42
CA ILE A 289 9.35 18.06 -5.63
C ILE A 289 9.55 16.57 -5.33
N GLY A 290 8.49 15.87 -4.91
CA GLY A 290 8.57 14.44 -4.61
C GLY A 290 8.90 13.60 -5.85
N ALA A 291 8.28 13.90 -7.00
CA ALA A 291 8.58 13.20 -8.26
C ALA A 291 10.02 13.49 -8.73
N LEU A 292 10.51 14.72 -8.58
CA LEU A 292 11.89 15.09 -8.87
C LEU A 292 12.87 14.35 -7.96
N LEU A 293 12.60 14.34 -6.65
CA LEU A 293 13.42 13.64 -5.66
C LEU A 293 13.52 12.14 -5.98
N THR A 294 12.39 11.50 -6.31
CA THR A 294 12.35 10.10 -6.74
C THR A 294 13.17 9.86 -8.00
N GLY A 295 12.97 10.69 -9.04
CA GLY A 295 13.67 10.57 -10.31
C GLY A 295 15.18 10.78 -10.19
N VAL A 296 15.60 11.79 -9.42
CA VAL A 296 17.03 12.07 -9.14
C VAL A 296 17.66 10.93 -8.36
N SER A 297 16.97 10.35 -7.37
CA SER A 297 17.47 9.21 -6.61
C SER A 297 17.75 8.01 -7.50
N PHE A 298 16.83 7.64 -8.41
CA PHE A 298 17.04 6.55 -9.35
C PHE A 298 18.11 6.88 -10.40
N LEU A 299 18.19 8.13 -10.87
CA LEU A 299 19.24 8.55 -11.78
C LEU A 299 20.62 8.46 -11.12
N LEU A 300 20.76 8.86 -9.86
CA LEU A 300 22.01 8.70 -9.11
C LEU A 300 22.34 7.22 -8.86
N MET A 301 21.36 6.35 -8.61
CA MET A 301 21.56 4.91 -8.53
C MET A 301 22.09 4.33 -9.87
N LEU A 302 21.59 4.85 -11.00
CA LEU A 302 22.03 4.41 -12.32
C LEU A 302 23.51 4.73 -12.53
N PHE A 303 23.98 5.93 -12.16
CA PHE A 303 25.38 6.30 -12.22
C PHE A 303 26.24 5.54 -11.18
N ALA A 304 25.71 5.31 -9.99
CA ALA A 304 26.40 4.53 -8.97
C ALA A 304 26.57 3.05 -9.36
N GLY A 305 25.85 2.58 -10.38
CA GLY A 305 25.93 1.19 -10.82
C GLY A 305 27.30 0.77 -11.37
N SER A 306 28.13 1.70 -11.84
CA SER A 306 29.51 1.43 -12.19
C SER A 306 30.39 1.09 -10.96
N ALA A 307 29.94 1.44 -9.77
CA ALA A 307 30.61 1.21 -8.49
C ALA A 307 30.05 0.00 -7.72
N ILE A 308 29.27 -0.88 -8.36
CA ILE A 308 28.57 -2.00 -7.71
C ILE A 308 29.50 -2.95 -6.93
N ASN A 309 30.73 -3.05 -7.33
CA ASN A 309 31.74 -3.91 -6.69
C ASN A 309 32.54 -3.20 -5.59
N THR A 310 32.18 -1.97 -5.22
CA THR A 310 32.87 -1.21 -4.17
C THR A 310 32.13 -1.34 -2.83
N THR A 311 32.90 -1.22 -1.73
CA THR A 311 32.37 -1.25 -0.36
C THR A 311 31.33 -0.14 -0.11
N TRP A 312 31.40 0.95 -0.86
CA TRP A 312 30.52 2.11 -0.72
C TRP A 312 29.16 1.96 -1.41
N TYR A 313 29.00 0.97 -2.30
CA TYR A 313 27.77 0.82 -3.08
C TYR A 313 26.52 0.61 -2.21
N LEU A 314 26.57 -0.32 -1.25
CA LEU A 314 25.43 -0.62 -0.38
C LEU A 314 25.01 0.56 0.52
N PRO A 315 25.94 1.28 1.19
CA PRO A 315 25.61 2.52 1.89
C PRO A 315 24.97 3.58 1.00
N ILE A 316 25.51 3.81 -0.21
CA ILE A 316 24.93 4.77 -1.16
C ILE A 316 23.53 4.31 -1.58
N LEU A 317 23.37 3.04 -1.89
CA LEU A 317 22.07 2.47 -2.26
C LEU A 317 21.04 2.66 -1.14
N ALA A 318 21.43 2.45 0.12
CA ALA A 318 20.55 2.65 1.28
C ALA A 318 20.11 4.11 1.42
N VAL A 319 21.02 5.08 1.29
CA VAL A 319 20.69 6.51 1.33
C VAL A 319 19.75 6.90 0.20
N LEU A 320 20.01 6.43 -1.02
CA LEU A 320 19.17 6.70 -2.18
C LEU A 320 17.80 6.01 -2.06
N THR A 321 17.73 4.86 -1.37
CA THR A 321 16.47 4.19 -1.03
C THR A 321 15.61 5.05 -0.12
N VAL A 322 16.18 5.59 0.96
CA VAL A 322 15.49 6.57 1.82
C VAL A 322 14.97 7.75 1.00
N SER A 323 15.81 8.29 0.14
CA SER A 323 15.50 9.48 -0.66
C SER A 323 14.32 9.25 -1.63
N PHE A 324 14.34 8.17 -2.41
CA PHE A 324 13.23 7.91 -3.34
C PHE A 324 11.93 7.56 -2.61
N ASP A 325 11.99 6.78 -1.52
CA ASP A 325 10.82 6.46 -0.71
C ASP A 325 10.17 7.71 -0.13
N MET A 326 10.97 8.66 0.39
CA MET A 326 10.48 9.97 0.82
C MET A 326 9.77 10.70 -0.32
N GLY A 327 10.33 10.69 -1.53
CA GLY A 327 9.74 11.30 -2.71
C GLY A 327 8.39 10.68 -3.08
N VAL A 328 8.29 9.36 -3.09
CA VAL A 328 7.05 8.62 -3.36
C VAL A 328 5.97 8.93 -2.32
N GLN A 329 6.32 8.94 -1.03
CA GLN A 329 5.40 9.25 0.07
C GLN A 329 4.93 10.71 0.03
N MET A 330 5.85 11.66 -0.23
CA MET A 330 5.51 13.06 -0.42
C MET A 330 4.47 13.25 -1.52
N CYS A 331 4.65 12.55 -2.65
CA CYS A 331 3.70 12.57 -3.75
C CYS A 331 2.35 11.95 -3.35
N LEU A 332 2.35 10.81 -2.67
CA LEU A 332 1.12 10.12 -2.27
C LEU A 332 0.23 11.01 -1.38
N ILE A 333 0.81 11.59 -0.33
CA ILE A 333 0.09 12.47 0.59
C ILE A 333 -0.45 13.71 -0.12
N SER A 334 0.38 14.31 -0.99
CA SER A 334 -0.03 15.48 -1.76
C SER A 334 -1.12 15.15 -2.79
N HIS A 335 -1.07 13.98 -3.44
CA HIS A 335 -2.13 13.52 -4.32
C HIS A 335 -3.42 13.26 -3.54
N GLN A 336 -3.36 12.67 -2.33
CA GLN A 336 -4.52 12.50 -1.46
C GLN A 336 -5.16 13.85 -1.12
N THR A 337 -4.37 14.87 -0.77
CA THR A 337 -4.87 16.23 -0.54
C THR A 337 -5.56 16.80 -1.77
N ILE A 338 -4.97 16.66 -2.96
CA ILE A 338 -5.56 17.12 -4.22
C ILE A 338 -6.93 16.48 -4.48
N ILE A 339 -7.02 15.14 -4.36
CA ILE A 339 -8.26 14.43 -4.67
C ILE A 339 -9.36 14.68 -3.64
N TYR A 340 -9.02 14.83 -2.35
CA TYR A 340 -10.00 15.15 -1.31
C TYR A 340 -10.60 16.54 -1.51
N ASN A 341 -9.80 17.50 -1.92
CA ASN A 341 -10.26 18.84 -2.29
C ASN A 341 -11.09 18.85 -3.59
N THR A 342 -10.84 17.88 -4.49
CA THR A 342 -11.57 17.79 -5.77
C THR A 342 -12.92 17.10 -5.63
N ALA A 343 -13.03 16.11 -4.75
CA ALA A 343 -14.24 15.30 -4.56
C ALA A 343 -14.59 15.14 -3.05
N PRO A 344 -14.95 16.23 -2.35
CA PRO A 344 -15.15 16.20 -0.90
C PRO A 344 -16.31 15.29 -0.47
N HIS A 345 -17.33 15.12 -1.32
CA HIS A 345 -18.49 14.24 -1.07
C HIS A 345 -18.22 12.76 -1.40
N ALA A 346 -17.06 12.44 -1.99
CA ALA A 346 -16.70 11.10 -2.44
C ALA A 346 -15.26 10.70 -2.05
N MET A 347 -14.73 11.23 -0.94
CA MET A 347 -13.33 11.04 -0.51
C MET A 347 -12.90 9.58 -0.47
N SER A 348 -13.71 8.69 0.10
CA SER A 348 -13.40 7.25 0.18
C SER A 348 -13.26 6.62 -1.20
N ARG A 349 -14.18 6.92 -2.13
CA ARG A 349 -14.16 6.41 -3.51
C ARG A 349 -12.99 6.99 -4.31
N ALA A 350 -12.73 8.30 -4.16
CA ALA A 350 -11.58 8.96 -4.79
C ALA A 350 -10.24 8.36 -4.31
N ASN A 351 -10.12 8.09 -3.00
CA ASN A 351 -8.93 7.44 -2.45
C ASN A 351 -8.79 5.99 -2.95
N ALA A 352 -9.88 5.24 -3.06
CA ALA A 352 -9.85 3.89 -3.62
C ALA A 352 -9.35 3.87 -5.07
N ILE A 353 -9.76 4.85 -5.89
CA ILE A 353 -9.28 5.01 -7.27
C ILE A 353 -7.79 5.37 -7.30
N LEU A 354 -7.35 6.30 -6.45
CA LEU A 354 -5.92 6.65 -6.34
C LEU A 354 -5.09 5.42 -5.96
N LEU A 355 -5.51 4.69 -4.92
CA LEU A 355 -4.80 3.50 -4.47
C LEU A 355 -4.86 2.36 -5.51
N ALA A 356 -5.95 2.22 -6.25
CA ALA A 356 -5.99 1.29 -7.38
C ALA A 356 -4.93 1.66 -8.44
N GLY A 357 -4.78 2.95 -8.77
CA GLY A 357 -3.70 3.45 -9.63
C GLY A 357 -2.31 3.13 -9.09
N VAL A 358 -2.09 3.30 -7.78
CA VAL A 358 -0.86 2.90 -7.07
C VAL A 358 -0.54 1.44 -7.33
N PHE A 359 -1.49 0.53 -7.05
CA PHE A 359 -1.24 -0.91 -7.14
C PHE A 359 -1.23 -1.46 -8.56
N ILE A 360 -1.93 -0.83 -9.51
CA ILE A 360 -1.75 -1.10 -10.95
C ILE A 360 -0.33 -0.73 -11.38
N GLY A 361 0.16 0.43 -10.93
CA GLY A 361 1.56 0.82 -11.14
C GLY A 361 2.54 -0.17 -10.53
N MET A 362 2.33 -0.59 -9.28
CA MET A 362 3.17 -1.59 -8.62
C MET A 362 3.18 -2.92 -9.37
N THR A 363 2.01 -3.39 -9.81
CA THR A 363 1.87 -4.62 -10.59
C THR A 363 2.67 -4.57 -11.89
N SER A 364 2.48 -3.50 -12.67
CA SER A 364 3.21 -3.32 -13.93
C SER A 364 4.72 -3.15 -13.71
N GLY A 365 5.09 -2.38 -12.67
CA GLY A 365 6.49 -2.17 -12.28
C GLY A 365 7.19 -3.47 -11.89
N SER A 366 6.56 -4.28 -11.04
CA SER A 366 7.08 -5.59 -10.64
C SER A 366 7.24 -6.54 -11.84
N LEU A 367 6.22 -6.62 -12.70
CA LEU A 367 6.24 -7.47 -13.89
C LEU A 367 7.36 -7.08 -14.85
N VAL A 368 7.43 -5.79 -15.22
CA VAL A 368 8.45 -5.29 -16.15
C VAL A 368 9.85 -5.44 -15.56
N ALA A 369 10.04 -5.07 -14.28
CA ALA A 369 11.34 -5.14 -13.64
C ALA A 369 11.88 -6.56 -13.54
N SER A 370 11.03 -7.55 -13.30
CA SER A 370 11.44 -8.96 -13.24
C SER A 370 11.97 -9.45 -14.59
N GLN A 371 11.34 -9.04 -15.69
CA GLN A 371 11.80 -9.35 -17.04
C GLN A 371 13.11 -8.61 -17.36
N LEU A 372 13.18 -7.30 -17.05
CA LEU A 372 14.39 -6.51 -17.27
C LEU A 372 15.57 -7.06 -16.47
N PHE A 373 15.34 -7.42 -15.20
CA PHE A 373 16.38 -7.99 -14.35
C PHE A 373 16.90 -9.33 -14.90
N SER A 374 16.00 -10.19 -15.36
CA SER A 374 16.35 -11.50 -15.90
C SER A 374 17.18 -11.43 -17.17
N HIS A 375 16.95 -10.45 -18.05
CA HIS A 375 17.60 -10.35 -19.37
C HIS A 375 18.77 -9.37 -19.39
N TRP A 376 18.69 -8.26 -18.64
CA TRP A 376 19.67 -7.16 -18.71
C TRP A 376 20.18 -6.73 -17.33
N GLY A 377 19.79 -7.44 -16.25
CA GLY A 377 20.29 -7.21 -14.90
C GLY A 377 19.78 -5.94 -14.23
N TRP A 378 20.43 -5.61 -13.12
CA TRP A 378 20.02 -4.53 -12.22
C TRP A 378 19.99 -3.14 -12.87
N GLN A 379 20.96 -2.83 -13.73
CA GLN A 379 21.05 -1.52 -14.37
C GLN A 379 19.82 -1.19 -15.24
N ALA A 380 19.27 -2.19 -15.94
CA ALA A 380 18.07 -2.01 -16.74
C ALA A 380 16.85 -1.72 -15.88
N VAL A 381 16.75 -2.31 -14.69
CA VAL A 381 15.68 -2.03 -13.73
C VAL A 381 15.76 -0.59 -13.24
N ILE A 382 16.96 -0.12 -12.88
CA ILE A 382 17.16 1.25 -12.40
C ILE A 382 16.90 2.27 -13.53
N ALA A 383 17.33 1.96 -14.77
CA ALA A 383 17.00 2.79 -15.93
C ALA A 383 15.49 2.90 -16.17
N PHE A 384 14.76 1.78 -16.07
CA PHE A 384 13.29 1.77 -16.12
C PHE A 384 12.67 2.62 -15.00
N ALA A 385 13.13 2.46 -13.75
CA ALA A 385 12.65 3.24 -12.62
C ALA A 385 12.91 4.75 -12.80
N THR A 386 14.08 5.12 -13.35
CA THR A 386 14.41 6.50 -13.70
C THR A 386 13.43 7.05 -14.76
N LEU A 387 13.18 6.28 -15.82
CA LEU A 387 12.30 6.66 -16.92
C LEU A 387 10.88 6.92 -16.45
N VAL A 388 10.27 5.97 -15.71
CA VAL A 388 8.89 6.12 -15.27
C VAL A 388 8.73 7.23 -14.22
N SER A 389 9.76 7.48 -13.40
CA SER A 389 9.80 8.62 -12.47
C SER A 389 9.88 9.96 -13.22
N ALA A 390 10.68 10.03 -14.28
CA ALA A 390 10.74 11.20 -15.15
C ALA A 390 9.40 11.45 -15.87
N LEU A 391 8.73 10.41 -16.35
CA LEU A 391 7.38 10.51 -16.94
C LEU A 391 6.36 11.03 -15.93
N ALA A 392 6.43 10.56 -14.66
CA ALA A 392 5.57 11.06 -13.59
C ALA A 392 5.80 12.55 -13.33
N LEU A 393 7.06 13.00 -13.29
CA LEU A 393 7.42 14.40 -13.14
C LEU A 393 6.90 15.25 -14.34
N LEU A 394 7.15 14.80 -15.55
CA LEU A 394 6.64 15.47 -16.76
C LEU A 394 5.12 15.61 -16.72
N LEU A 395 4.41 14.55 -16.36
CA LEU A 395 2.96 14.59 -16.21
C LEU A 395 2.53 15.65 -15.18
N ARG A 396 3.26 15.80 -14.07
CA ARG A 396 2.95 16.81 -13.03
C ARG A 396 3.33 18.24 -13.42
N LEU A 397 4.25 18.41 -14.35
CA LEU A 397 4.62 19.73 -14.91
C LEU A 397 3.62 20.23 -15.95
N LEU A 398 2.94 19.34 -16.67
CA LEU A 398 1.93 19.72 -17.65
C LEU A 398 0.80 20.53 -16.98
N PRO A 399 0.32 21.61 -17.62
CA PRO A 399 -0.79 22.41 -17.10
C PRO A 399 -2.05 21.56 -16.93
N GLU A 400 -2.82 21.85 -15.90
CA GLU A 400 -4.14 21.23 -15.74
C GLU A 400 -5.08 21.82 -16.77
N ARG A 401 -5.69 20.96 -17.61
CA ARG A 401 -6.78 21.41 -18.49
C ARG A 401 -7.87 21.98 -17.60
N ARG A 402 -8.19 23.26 -17.77
CA ARG A 402 -9.40 23.86 -17.19
C ARG A 402 -10.59 23.11 -17.78
N THR A 403 -11.19 22.21 -17.04
CA THR A 403 -12.56 21.79 -17.34
C THR A 403 -13.42 23.03 -17.14
N MET A 404 -13.90 23.63 -18.21
CA MET A 404 -15.04 24.54 -18.14
C MET A 404 -16.23 23.70 -17.68
N ILE A 405 -16.44 23.63 -16.37
CA ILE A 405 -17.73 23.26 -15.82
C ILE A 405 -18.61 24.45 -16.20
N SER A 406 -19.47 24.29 -17.18
CA SER A 406 -20.61 25.14 -17.42
C SER A 406 -21.40 25.22 -16.13
N ASP A 407 -21.29 26.33 -15.43
CA ASP A 407 -22.24 26.74 -14.39
C ASP A 407 -23.59 27.02 -15.06
N THR A 408 -24.24 25.97 -15.53
CA THR A 408 -25.60 26.06 -16.07
C THR A 408 -26.29 24.74 -15.73
N VAL A 409 -26.73 24.59 -14.48
CA VAL A 409 -28.05 23.98 -14.19
C VAL A 409 -28.49 24.54 -12.85
N ILE A 410 -29.49 25.38 -12.96
CA ILE A 410 -30.40 25.87 -11.92
C ILE A 410 -31.08 24.71 -11.21
#